data_cec627e4250f497495b7b7b497e4be39
#
_entry.id   cec627e4250f497495b7b7b497e4be39
#
_cell.length_a   1.000
_cell.length_b   1.000
_cell.length_c   1.000
_cell.angle_alpha   90.00
_cell.angle_beta   90.00
_cell.angle_gamma   90.00
#
_symmetry.space_group_name_H-M   'P 1'
#
loop_
_entity.id
_entity.type
_entity.pdbx_description
1 polymer ?
#
loop_
_entity_poly.entity_id
_entity_poly.type
_entity_poly.pdbx_seq_one_letter_code
_entity_poly.pdbx_strand_id
1 'polypeptide(L)'
;MTLAALAAMLWSLPAAAQEEYRQPALGNPESWSVVVIPDLQGYAKNEASQPIARLMTAWIADNIERLNVRMVLCVGDVVEQNDRIGNGFSGDLTSVRQWQGMADAFDVLDGRVPYLVATGNHDYTYTRSGARRTHLNEYFPIGRNPLNAAAICQFGLDSDENPAVENCAFELKAPDGKDYLFLNMEFAPRDTVMKWAQQVAGLEEYAGHRIVLITHA
;
A
#
# COMPACT_ATOMS: atom_id res chain seq x y z
N MET A 1 -3.11 -44.35 -58.77
CA MET A 1 -3.42 -43.06 -58.07
C MET A 1 -4.01 -43.45 -56.73
N THR A 2 -3.21 -43.42 -55.70
CA THR A 2 -3.60 -43.76 -54.31
C THR A 2 -3.64 -42.49 -53.50
N LEU A 3 -4.82 -42.08 -53.08
CA LEU A 3 -5.03 -40.94 -52.15
C LEU A 3 -4.57 -41.38 -50.74
N ALA A 4 -3.57 -40.69 -50.23
CA ALA A 4 -3.19 -40.81 -48.83
C ALA A 4 -4.12 -39.92 -48.00
N ALA A 5 -4.90 -40.52 -47.10
CA ALA A 5 -5.71 -39.82 -46.11
C ALA A 5 -4.82 -39.37 -44.97
N LEU A 6 -4.62 -38.05 -44.82
CA LEU A 6 -3.96 -37.46 -43.67
C LEU A 6 -4.99 -37.41 -42.51
N ALA A 7 -4.86 -38.30 -41.53
CA ALA A 7 -5.62 -38.24 -40.30
C ALA A 7 -5.01 -37.17 -39.39
N ALA A 8 -5.68 -36.03 -39.28
CA ALA A 8 -5.35 -35.01 -38.29
C ALA A 8 -5.77 -35.53 -36.90
N MET A 9 -4.82 -35.97 -36.09
CA MET A 9 -5.03 -36.18 -34.67
C MET A 9 -5.15 -34.79 -33.98
N LEU A 10 -6.37 -34.36 -33.77
CA LEU A 10 -6.68 -33.28 -32.84
C LEU A 10 -6.43 -33.82 -31.42
N TRP A 11 -5.27 -33.48 -30.86
CA TRP A 11 -5.06 -33.62 -29.43
C TRP A 11 -5.98 -32.62 -28.74
N SER A 12 -7.10 -33.11 -28.23
CA SER A 12 -7.90 -32.37 -27.26
C SER A 12 -7.10 -32.31 -25.96
N LEU A 13 -6.38 -31.21 -25.76
CA LEU A 13 -5.89 -30.89 -24.43
C LEU A 13 -7.11 -30.85 -23.51
N PRO A 14 -7.06 -31.51 -22.32
CA PRO A 14 -8.14 -31.34 -21.36
C PRO A 14 -8.23 -29.85 -21.07
N ALA A 15 -9.39 -29.28 -21.28
CA ALA A 15 -9.67 -27.92 -20.80
C ALA A 15 -9.39 -27.97 -19.28
N ALA A 16 -8.29 -27.37 -18.85
CA ALA A 16 -8.08 -27.13 -17.44
C ALA A 16 -9.37 -26.45 -16.99
N ALA A 17 -10.09 -27.06 -16.06
CA ALA A 17 -11.30 -26.49 -15.52
C ALA A 17 -10.88 -25.10 -15.01
N GLN A 18 -11.31 -24.04 -15.70
CA GLN A 18 -11.18 -22.70 -15.19
C GLN A 18 -11.96 -22.72 -13.88
N GLU A 19 -11.23 -22.68 -12.76
CA GLU A 19 -11.91 -22.50 -11.49
C GLU A 19 -12.76 -21.24 -11.62
N GLU A 20 -14.06 -21.42 -11.51
CA GLU A 20 -15.00 -20.32 -11.58
C GLU A 20 -14.64 -19.33 -10.47
N TYR A 21 -14.35 -18.08 -10.83
CA TYR A 21 -14.02 -17.06 -9.85
C TYR A 21 -15.12 -16.97 -8.80
N ARG A 22 -14.78 -17.30 -7.57
CA ARG A 22 -15.67 -17.13 -6.43
C ARG A 22 -15.40 -15.79 -5.78
N GLN A 23 -16.43 -14.99 -5.65
CA GLN A 23 -16.33 -13.74 -4.92
C GLN A 23 -15.92 -14.02 -3.48
N PRO A 24 -14.95 -13.24 -2.93
CA PRO A 24 -14.52 -13.41 -1.54
C PRO A 24 -15.68 -13.13 -0.59
N ALA A 25 -15.69 -13.82 0.55
CA ALA A 25 -16.65 -13.60 1.61
C ALA A 25 -15.98 -13.78 2.96
N LEU A 26 -16.47 -13.08 3.97
CA LEU A 26 -16.05 -13.30 5.35
C LEU A 26 -16.54 -14.67 5.83
N GLY A 27 -15.69 -15.43 6.50
CA GLY A 27 -16.07 -16.70 7.12
C GLY A 27 -17.03 -16.52 8.31
N ASN A 28 -16.98 -15.36 8.96
CA ASN A 28 -17.92 -14.90 9.97
C ASN A 28 -18.41 -13.50 9.57
N PRO A 29 -19.74 -13.27 9.40
CA PRO A 29 -20.31 -11.97 9.04
C PRO A 29 -19.99 -10.83 10.03
N GLU A 30 -19.73 -11.16 11.28
CA GLU A 30 -19.33 -10.20 12.33
C GLU A 30 -17.88 -9.75 12.20
N SER A 31 -17.08 -10.40 11.33
CA SER A 31 -15.68 -10.04 11.11
C SER A 31 -15.55 -8.79 10.27
N TRP A 32 -14.40 -8.16 10.39
CA TRP A 32 -13.96 -7.06 9.56
C TRP A 32 -12.55 -7.34 9.06
N SER A 33 -12.10 -6.58 8.07
CA SER A 33 -10.83 -6.83 7.38
C SER A 33 -9.93 -5.61 7.37
N VAL A 34 -8.63 -5.89 7.44
CA VAL A 34 -7.55 -5.00 7.01
C VAL A 34 -6.94 -5.61 5.76
N VAL A 35 -6.84 -4.84 4.69
CA VAL A 35 -6.19 -5.29 3.45
C VAL A 35 -4.76 -4.78 3.44
N VAL A 36 -3.81 -5.66 3.18
CA VAL A 36 -2.39 -5.31 3.06
C VAL A 36 -2.00 -5.37 1.59
N ILE A 37 -1.50 -4.26 1.06
CA ILE A 37 -0.90 -4.15 -0.26
C ILE A 37 0.61 -4.30 -0.08
N PRO A 38 1.24 -5.31 -0.71
CA PRO A 38 2.69 -5.49 -0.65
C PRO A 38 3.40 -4.46 -1.54
N ASP A 39 4.72 -4.61 -1.65
CA ASP A 39 5.61 -3.77 -2.45
C ASP A 39 5.09 -3.55 -3.88
N LEU A 40 4.91 -2.29 -4.26
CA LEU A 40 4.38 -1.89 -5.57
C LEU A 40 5.48 -1.57 -6.59
N GLN A 41 6.72 -1.44 -6.18
CA GLN A 41 7.84 -0.99 -7.02
C GLN A 41 7.97 -1.75 -8.34
N GLY A 42 7.75 -3.07 -8.31
CA GLY A 42 7.79 -3.93 -9.50
C GLY A 42 6.75 -3.55 -10.55
N TYR A 43 5.59 -3.06 -10.10
CA TYR A 43 4.51 -2.58 -10.97
C TYR A 43 4.69 -1.12 -11.33
N ALA A 44 5.22 -0.30 -10.43
CA ALA A 44 5.39 1.13 -10.62
C ALA A 44 6.36 1.48 -11.75
N LYS A 45 7.44 0.70 -11.90
CA LYS A 45 8.56 1.02 -12.77
C LYS A 45 8.32 0.86 -14.26
N ASN A 46 7.31 0.11 -14.66
CA ASN A 46 7.02 -0.16 -16.07
C ASN A 46 5.60 0.26 -16.43
N GLU A 47 5.43 0.98 -17.55
CA GLU A 47 4.12 1.46 -18.02
C GLU A 47 3.13 0.31 -18.22
N ALA A 48 3.58 -0.80 -18.78
CA ALA A 48 2.76 -1.99 -19.01
C ALA A 48 2.28 -2.67 -17.72
N SER A 49 2.97 -2.45 -16.59
CA SER A 49 2.67 -3.10 -15.30
C SER A 49 1.83 -2.24 -14.37
N GLN A 50 1.81 -0.92 -14.53
CA GLN A 50 1.02 -0.02 -13.67
C GLN A 50 -0.48 -0.37 -13.60
N PRO A 51 -1.14 -0.83 -14.69
CA PRO A 51 -2.53 -1.28 -14.61
C PRO A 51 -2.79 -2.39 -13.58
N ILE A 52 -1.78 -3.18 -13.20
CA ILE A 52 -1.93 -4.23 -12.18
C ILE A 52 -2.16 -3.62 -10.80
N ALA A 53 -1.42 -2.55 -10.44
CA ALA A 53 -1.66 -1.82 -9.19
C ALA A 53 -3.07 -1.22 -9.14
N ARG A 54 -3.55 -0.67 -10.26
CA ARG A 54 -4.94 -0.17 -10.39
C ARG A 54 -5.98 -1.28 -10.24
N LEU A 55 -5.71 -2.48 -10.76
CA LEU A 55 -6.60 -3.63 -10.57
C LEU A 55 -6.65 -4.07 -9.10
N MET A 56 -5.52 -4.02 -8.37
CA MET A 56 -5.50 -4.34 -6.94
C MET A 56 -6.38 -3.38 -6.15
N THR A 57 -6.23 -2.08 -6.35
CA THR A 57 -7.02 -1.08 -5.62
C THR A 57 -8.49 -1.08 -6.05
N ALA A 58 -8.79 -1.29 -7.34
CA ALA A 58 -10.16 -1.47 -7.82
C ALA A 58 -10.83 -2.69 -7.19
N TRP A 59 -10.11 -3.83 -7.11
CA TRP A 59 -10.63 -5.01 -6.43
C TRP A 59 -10.93 -4.75 -4.94
N ILE A 60 -10.05 -4.01 -4.25
CA ILE A 60 -10.30 -3.59 -2.86
C ILE A 60 -11.58 -2.75 -2.80
N ALA A 61 -11.68 -1.75 -3.67
CA ALA A 61 -12.82 -0.84 -3.72
C ALA A 61 -14.16 -1.56 -3.96
N ASP A 62 -14.16 -2.58 -4.82
CA ASP A 62 -15.35 -3.38 -5.14
C ASP A 62 -15.76 -4.34 -4.00
N ASN A 63 -14.83 -4.63 -3.08
CA ASN A 63 -15.05 -5.56 -1.99
C ASN A 63 -15.12 -4.91 -0.60
N ILE A 64 -15.08 -3.57 -0.49
CA ILE A 64 -15.13 -2.86 0.80
C ILE A 64 -16.31 -3.34 1.65
N GLU A 65 -17.53 -3.28 1.11
CA GLU A 65 -18.74 -3.67 1.83
C GLU A 65 -18.77 -5.18 2.12
N ARG A 66 -18.46 -6.00 1.12
CA ARG A 66 -18.53 -7.46 1.21
C ARG A 66 -17.58 -8.04 2.25
N LEU A 67 -16.37 -7.51 2.32
CA LEU A 67 -15.33 -7.92 3.25
C LEU A 67 -15.25 -7.03 4.49
N ASN A 68 -16.18 -6.10 4.64
CA ASN A 68 -16.18 -5.14 5.75
C ASN A 68 -14.77 -4.55 5.95
N VAL A 69 -14.17 -4.04 4.86
CA VAL A 69 -12.81 -3.49 4.88
C VAL A 69 -12.81 -2.17 5.63
N ARG A 70 -12.02 -2.06 6.68
CA ARG A 70 -11.93 -0.88 7.54
C ARG A 70 -10.64 -0.11 7.40
N MET A 71 -9.62 -0.74 6.81
CA MET A 71 -8.31 -0.16 6.64
C MET A 71 -7.57 -0.83 5.49
N VAL A 72 -6.81 -0.05 4.74
CA VAL A 72 -5.84 -0.56 3.77
C VAL A 72 -4.44 -0.12 4.18
N LEU A 73 -3.48 -1.04 4.17
CA LEU A 73 -2.08 -0.79 4.51
C LEU A 73 -1.22 -1.09 3.29
N CYS A 74 -0.49 -0.10 2.79
CA CYS A 74 0.60 -0.30 1.83
C CYS A 74 1.91 -0.31 2.62
N VAL A 75 2.65 -1.42 2.54
CA VAL A 75 3.78 -1.66 3.45
C VAL A 75 5.12 -1.11 2.96
N GLY A 76 5.10 -0.22 1.98
CA GLY A 76 6.30 0.45 1.47
C GLY A 76 6.73 -0.04 0.10
N ASP A 77 7.88 0.44 -0.36
CA ASP A 77 8.41 0.22 -1.72
C ASP A 77 7.34 0.52 -2.78
N VAL A 78 6.76 1.72 -2.67
CA VAL A 78 5.70 2.21 -3.55
C VAL A 78 6.23 2.41 -4.96
N VAL A 79 7.47 2.92 -5.07
CA VAL A 79 8.18 3.15 -6.33
C VAL A 79 9.50 2.40 -6.37
N GLU A 80 10.03 2.13 -7.55
CA GLU A 80 11.35 1.51 -7.71
C GLU A 80 12.47 2.50 -7.39
N GLN A 81 12.22 3.80 -7.58
CA GLN A 81 13.20 4.83 -7.32
C GLN A 81 12.55 6.18 -7.06
N ASN A 82 12.97 6.81 -5.98
CA ASN A 82 12.44 8.08 -5.55
C ASN A 82 12.79 9.23 -6.51
N ASP A 83 14.07 9.44 -6.84
CA ASP A 83 14.56 10.56 -7.65
C ASP A 83 15.34 10.14 -8.91
N ARG A 84 15.69 8.89 -9.04
CA ARG A 84 16.55 8.46 -10.14
C ARG A 84 15.77 8.26 -11.43
N ILE A 85 16.33 8.78 -12.49
CA ILE A 85 15.98 8.41 -13.86
C ILE A 85 17.10 7.52 -14.37
N GLY A 86 16.92 6.20 -14.25
CA GLY A 86 17.86 5.23 -14.75
C GLY A 86 17.24 4.39 -15.85
N ASN A 87 17.92 4.28 -17.02
CA ASN A 87 17.47 3.40 -18.07
C ASN A 87 17.82 1.94 -17.75
N GLY A 88 16.87 1.05 -17.91
CA GLY A 88 17.08 -0.41 -17.89
C GLY A 88 17.05 -1.06 -16.50
N PHE A 89 17.57 -0.44 -15.45
CA PHE A 89 17.57 -0.99 -14.09
C PHE A 89 16.27 -0.68 -13.34
N SER A 90 15.69 0.47 -13.65
CA SER A 90 14.58 1.06 -12.93
C SER A 90 13.29 1.05 -13.73
N GLY A 91 13.20 0.23 -14.76
CA GLY A 91 12.09 0.18 -15.67
C GLY A 91 12.15 1.24 -16.77
N ASP A 92 11.02 1.50 -17.41
CA ASP A 92 10.87 2.45 -18.53
C ASP A 92 10.26 3.80 -18.10
N LEU A 93 9.82 3.93 -16.84
CA LEU A 93 9.20 5.14 -16.32
C LEU A 93 10.14 5.95 -15.43
N THR A 94 10.02 7.28 -15.54
CA THR A 94 10.70 8.20 -14.62
C THR A 94 10.11 8.12 -13.21
N SER A 95 10.87 8.53 -12.19
CA SER A 95 10.37 8.59 -10.80
C SER A 95 9.04 9.32 -10.67
N VAL A 96 8.91 10.48 -11.32
CA VAL A 96 7.65 11.27 -11.35
C VAL A 96 6.49 10.42 -11.89
N ARG A 97 6.71 9.68 -12.99
CA ARG A 97 5.68 8.82 -13.59
C ARG A 97 5.36 7.60 -12.72
N GLN A 98 6.34 7.09 -11.98
CA GLN A 98 6.13 6.02 -11.03
C GLN A 98 5.27 6.49 -9.86
N TRP A 99 5.64 7.58 -9.21
CA TRP A 99 4.86 8.19 -8.11
C TRP A 99 3.44 8.53 -8.54
N GLN A 100 3.29 9.22 -9.67
CA GLN A 100 1.96 9.61 -10.20
C GLN A 100 1.11 8.38 -10.48
N GLY A 101 1.67 7.36 -11.16
CA GLY A 101 0.93 6.16 -11.50
C GLY A 101 0.45 5.37 -10.28
N MET A 102 1.25 5.34 -9.21
CA MET A 102 0.85 4.70 -7.94
C MET A 102 -0.17 5.57 -7.20
N ALA A 103 0.03 6.89 -7.14
CA ALA A 103 -0.98 7.79 -6.59
C ALA A 103 -2.33 7.62 -7.30
N ASP A 104 -2.36 7.67 -8.64
CA ASP A 104 -3.58 7.46 -9.43
C ASP A 104 -4.27 6.11 -9.15
N ALA A 105 -3.48 5.08 -8.84
CA ALA A 105 -4.05 3.79 -8.49
C ALA A 105 -4.85 3.83 -7.18
N PHE A 106 -4.50 4.71 -6.24
CA PHE A 106 -5.21 4.86 -4.97
C PHE A 106 -6.44 5.78 -5.05
N ASP A 107 -6.65 6.56 -6.13
CA ASP A 107 -7.80 7.45 -6.28
C ASP A 107 -9.14 6.77 -6.01
N VAL A 108 -9.27 5.51 -6.42
CA VAL A 108 -10.51 4.73 -6.26
C VAL A 108 -10.84 4.42 -4.80
N LEU A 109 -9.88 4.56 -3.88
CA LEU A 109 -10.05 4.34 -2.44
C LEU A 109 -10.37 5.63 -1.68
N ASP A 110 -10.08 6.81 -2.26
CA ASP A 110 -10.27 8.10 -1.62
C ASP A 110 -11.74 8.34 -1.26
N GLY A 111 -11.98 8.69 0.00
CA GLY A 111 -13.33 8.88 0.56
C GLY A 111 -14.15 7.59 0.77
N ARG A 112 -13.60 6.41 0.46
CA ARG A 112 -14.29 5.12 0.58
C ARG A 112 -13.76 4.24 1.71
N VAL A 113 -12.46 4.23 1.90
CA VAL A 113 -11.78 3.51 2.97
C VAL A 113 -10.51 4.25 3.36
N PRO A 114 -10.18 4.35 4.64
CA PRO A 114 -8.90 4.92 5.06
C PRO A 114 -7.74 3.99 4.66
N TYR A 115 -6.59 4.60 4.36
CA TYR A 115 -5.39 3.83 4.06
C TYR A 115 -4.13 4.51 4.62
N LEU A 116 -3.14 3.72 4.98
CA LEU A 116 -1.78 4.17 5.31
C LEU A 116 -0.80 3.66 4.26
N VAL A 117 0.14 4.52 3.90
CA VAL A 117 1.24 4.19 3.01
C VAL A 117 2.54 4.35 3.79
N ALA A 118 3.21 3.24 4.06
CA ALA A 118 4.55 3.24 4.61
C ALA A 118 5.57 3.54 3.50
N THR A 119 6.78 3.91 3.91
CA THR A 119 7.92 3.99 3.00
C THR A 119 8.77 2.73 3.10
N GLY A 120 9.28 2.24 1.96
CA GLY A 120 10.34 1.24 1.89
C GLY A 120 11.69 1.87 1.50
N ASN A 121 12.69 1.04 1.30
CA ASN A 121 14.05 1.53 0.96
C ASN A 121 14.13 2.16 -0.44
N HIS A 122 13.28 1.76 -1.37
CA HIS A 122 13.21 2.32 -2.72
C HIS A 122 12.54 3.70 -2.77
N ASP A 123 11.75 4.04 -1.75
CA ASP A 123 11.02 5.31 -1.65
C ASP A 123 11.88 6.47 -1.14
N TYR A 124 13.20 6.25 -0.95
CA TYR A 124 14.12 7.26 -0.43
C TYR A 124 15.28 7.57 -1.37
N THR A 125 15.69 8.84 -1.33
CA THR A 125 16.99 9.32 -1.83
C THR A 125 17.83 9.77 -0.66
N TYR A 126 19.08 9.29 -0.64
CA TYR A 126 20.04 9.63 0.40
C TYR A 126 20.93 10.77 -0.06
N THR A 127 21.00 11.82 0.75
CA THR A 127 21.93 12.92 0.51
C THR A 127 23.36 12.56 0.93
N ARG A 128 24.34 13.37 0.54
CA ARG A 128 25.74 13.20 0.99
C ARG A 128 25.92 13.40 2.49
N SER A 129 25.04 14.13 3.14
CA SER A 129 25.02 14.34 4.60
C SER A 129 24.39 13.18 5.37
N GLY A 130 23.85 12.15 4.68
CA GLY A 130 23.15 11.04 5.28
C GLY A 130 21.66 11.30 5.55
N ALA A 131 21.17 12.50 5.28
CA ALA A 131 19.74 12.78 5.32
C ALA A 131 19.04 12.01 4.18
N ARG A 132 17.83 11.55 4.46
CA ARG A 132 17.00 10.85 3.48
C ARG A 132 15.73 11.64 3.21
N ARG A 133 15.27 11.62 1.98
CA ARG A 133 14.09 12.33 1.51
C ARG A 133 13.22 11.40 0.68
N THR A 134 11.92 11.55 0.81
CA THR A 134 10.92 10.86 0.01
C THR A 134 9.96 11.86 -0.62
N HIS A 135 9.42 11.54 -1.79
CA HIS A 135 8.33 12.28 -2.40
C HIS A 135 6.95 11.80 -1.93
N LEU A 136 6.88 10.86 -0.97
CA LEU A 136 5.61 10.31 -0.50
C LEU A 136 4.59 11.39 -0.14
N ASN A 137 5.01 12.41 0.63
CA ASN A 137 4.12 13.48 1.09
C ASN A 137 3.60 14.39 -0.04
N GLU A 138 4.27 14.42 -1.21
CA GLU A 138 3.82 15.16 -2.38
C GLU A 138 2.69 14.44 -3.11
N TYR A 139 2.75 13.11 -3.19
CA TYR A 139 1.80 12.27 -3.92
C TYR A 139 0.70 11.69 -3.03
N PHE A 140 0.98 11.51 -1.75
CA PHE A 140 0.05 11.05 -0.72
C PHE A 140 -0.08 12.06 0.43
N PRO A 141 -0.41 13.34 0.15
CA PRO A 141 -0.58 14.31 1.21
C PRO A 141 -1.73 13.91 2.14
N ILE A 142 -1.66 14.32 3.40
CA ILE A 142 -2.65 13.97 4.42
C ILE A 142 -4.09 14.32 4.01
N GLY A 143 -4.28 15.41 3.31
CA GLY A 143 -5.60 15.87 2.88
C GLY A 143 -6.15 15.15 1.65
N ARG A 144 -5.38 14.26 1.02
CA ARG A 144 -5.81 13.53 -0.18
C ARG A 144 -7.05 12.70 0.10
N ASN A 145 -6.99 11.82 1.10
CA ASN A 145 -8.14 11.05 1.52
C ASN A 145 -8.75 11.68 2.79
N PRO A 146 -10.00 12.20 2.74
CA PRO A 146 -10.62 12.84 3.90
C PRO A 146 -10.78 11.87 5.08
N LEU A 147 -10.87 10.57 4.84
CA LEU A 147 -10.94 9.56 5.90
C LEU A 147 -9.60 9.42 6.63
N ASN A 148 -8.47 9.58 5.93
CA ASN A 148 -7.14 9.60 6.55
C ASN A 148 -7.01 10.84 7.45
N ALA A 149 -7.35 12.02 6.92
CA ALA A 149 -7.27 13.27 7.66
C ALA A 149 -8.10 13.24 8.96
N ALA A 150 -9.22 12.53 8.96
CA ALA A 150 -10.09 12.39 10.12
C ALA A 150 -9.56 11.39 11.17
N ALA A 151 -8.73 10.43 10.76
CA ALA A 151 -8.29 9.33 11.61
C ALA A 151 -6.84 9.45 12.09
N ILE A 152 -6.00 10.26 11.43
CA ILE A 152 -4.65 10.54 11.92
C ILE A 152 -4.76 11.38 13.20
N CYS A 153 -4.19 10.86 14.29
CA CYS A 153 -4.25 11.48 15.60
C CYS A 153 -2.92 12.10 16.04
N GLN A 154 -1.78 11.63 15.53
CA GLN A 154 -0.45 12.14 15.86
C GLN A 154 0.48 12.09 14.66
N PHE A 155 1.45 13.01 14.58
CA PHE A 155 2.54 13.00 13.61
C PHE A 155 3.90 12.87 14.27
N GLY A 156 4.73 12.02 13.71
CA GLY A 156 6.17 12.09 13.86
C GLY A 156 6.78 13.03 12.81
N LEU A 157 8.08 13.22 12.86
CA LEU A 157 8.81 14.16 12.01
C LEU A 157 9.66 13.40 10.97
N ASP A 158 9.77 13.97 9.78
CA ASP A 158 10.72 13.54 8.76
C ASP A 158 12.18 13.94 9.11
N SER A 159 13.11 13.76 8.18
CA SER A 159 14.51 14.11 8.36
C SER A 159 14.77 15.63 8.36
N ASP A 160 13.83 16.42 7.85
CA ASP A 160 13.88 17.87 7.78
C ASP A 160 13.00 18.51 8.90
N GLU A 161 12.60 17.72 9.91
CA GLU A 161 11.79 18.13 11.09
C GLU A 161 10.37 18.59 10.73
N ASN A 162 9.79 18.13 9.63
CA ASN A 162 8.41 18.41 9.28
C ASN A 162 7.50 17.24 9.67
N PRO A 163 6.22 17.50 10.05
CA PRO A 163 5.22 16.45 10.20
C PRO A 163 5.06 15.65 8.89
N ALA A 164 5.07 14.34 8.98
CA ALA A 164 5.15 13.48 7.82
C ALA A 164 4.23 12.26 7.91
N VAL A 165 3.60 11.88 6.78
CA VAL A 165 2.67 10.72 6.75
C VAL A 165 3.39 9.38 6.90
N GLU A 166 4.67 9.29 6.53
CA GLU A 166 5.48 8.10 6.79
C GLU A 166 5.76 7.87 8.28
N ASN A 167 5.54 8.90 9.12
CA ASN A 167 5.64 8.82 10.57
C ASN A 167 4.35 9.39 11.16
N CYS A 168 3.29 8.58 11.22
CA CYS A 168 2.03 9.03 11.78
C CYS A 168 1.35 7.93 12.61
N ALA A 169 0.52 8.37 13.56
CA ALA A 169 -0.37 7.50 14.30
C ALA A 169 -1.80 7.68 13.81
N PHE A 170 -2.50 6.56 13.68
CA PHE A 170 -3.82 6.49 13.12
C PHE A 170 -4.74 5.71 14.06
N GLU A 171 -5.83 6.31 14.49
CA GLU A 171 -6.81 5.66 15.36
C GLU A 171 -7.94 5.03 14.54
N LEU A 172 -8.24 3.77 14.81
CA LEU A 172 -9.37 3.07 14.21
C LEU A 172 -10.28 2.50 15.31
N LYS A 173 -11.53 2.93 15.31
CA LYS A 173 -12.61 2.30 16.10
C LYS A 173 -13.22 1.18 15.28
N ALA A 174 -12.88 -0.05 15.65
CA ALA A 174 -13.28 -1.21 14.87
C ALA A 174 -14.73 -1.65 15.19
N PRO A 175 -15.40 -2.33 14.23
CA PRO A 175 -16.79 -2.79 14.44
C PRO A 175 -16.96 -3.79 15.58
N ASP A 176 -15.88 -4.45 16.01
CA ASP A 176 -15.87 -5.39 17.15
C ASP A 176 -15.81 -4.68 18.51
N GLY A 177 -15.93 -3.35 18.53
CA GLY A 177 -15.91 -2.52 19.74
C GLY A 177 -14.53 -2.34 20.35
N LYS A 178 -13.46 -2.67 19.62
CA LYS A 178 -12.07 -2.46 20.06
C LYS A 178 -11.47 -1.29 19.33
N ASP A 179 -10.65 -0.54 20.04
CA ASP A 179 -9.89 0.56 19.48
C ASP A 179 -8.48 0.09 19.09
N TYR A 180 -8.01 0.54 17.93
CA TYR A 180 -6.70 0.21 17.38
C TYR A 180 -5.93 1.49 17.13
N LEU A 181 -4.65 1.46 17.49
CA LEU A 181 -3.68 2.49 17.16
C LEU A 181 -2.66 1.92 16.17
N PHE A 182 -2.71 2.40 14.93
CA PHE A 182 -1.73 2.06 13.91
C PHE A 182 -0.59 3.07 13.97
N LEU A 183 0.62 2.58 14.18
CA LEU A 183 1.83 3.39 14.16
C LEU A 183 2.58 3.12 12.86
N ASN A 184 2.46 4.05 11.92
CA ASN A 184 3.22 4.05 10.68
C ASN A 184 4.59 4.66 10.93
N MET A 185 5.63 3.93 10.61
CA MET A 185 7.01 4.38 10.78
C MET A 185 7.78 4.22 9.49
N GLU A 186 8.60 5.18 9.19
CA GLU A 186 9.49 5.20 8.03
C GLU A 186 10.33 3.91 7.90
N PHE A 187 10.82 3.59 6.70
CA PHE A 187 11.78 2.50 6.48
C PHE A 187 12.98 2.64 7.42
N ALA A 188 13.37 1.54 8.06
CA ALA A 188 14.45 1.50 9.06
C ALA A 188 14.36 2.73 10.00
N PRO A 189 13.36 2.77 10.90
CA PRO A 189 13.03 3.97 11.66
C PRO A 189 14.22 4.52 12.44
N ARG A 190 14.42 5.84 12.39
CA ARG A 190 15.42 6.53 13.20
C ARG A 190 15.08 6.41 14.69
N ASP A 191 16.09 6.55 15.55
CA ASP A 191 15.90 6.54 17.01
C ASP A 191 14.89 7.59 17.49
N THR A 192 14.82 8.75 16.83
CA THR A 192 13.85 9.82 17.11
C THR A 192 12.43 9.36 16.81
N VAL A 193 12.20 8.65 15.71
CA VAL A 193 10.90 8.11 15.33
C VAL A 193 10.50 6.97 16.26
N MET A 194 11.43 6.08 16.61
CA MET A 194 11.19 5.02 17.60
C MET A 194 10.77 5.58 18.97
N LYS A 195 11.43 6.63 19.42
CA LYS A 195 11.09 7.32 20.68
C LYS A 195 9.71 7.99 20.59
N TRP A 196 9.43 8.65 19.47
CA TRP A 196 8.11 9.24 19.21
C TRP A 196 7.02 8.16 19.27
N ALA A 197 7.20 7.05 18.57
CA ALA A 197 6.23 5.95 18.56
C ALA A 197 5.99 5.36 19.96
N GLN A 198 7.06 5.19 20.75
CA GLN A 198 6.96 4.76 22.16
C GLN A 198 6.20 5.77 23.02
N GLN A 199 6.44 7.07 22.83
CA GLN A 199 5.73 8.12 23.54
C GLN A 199 4.24 8.12 23.21
N VAL A 200 3.89 8.03 21.92
CA VAL A 200 2.49 7.97 21.47
C VAL A 200 1.79 6.73 22.04
N ALA A 201 2.41 5.55 21.91
CA ALA A 201 1.86 4.31 22.45
C ALA A 201 1.69 4.32 23.98
N GLY A 202 2.45 5.15 24.69
CA GLY A 202 2.42 5.31 26.14
C GLY A 202 1.44 6.35 26.65
N LEU A 203 0.74 7.08 25.78
CA LEU A 203 -0.26 8.07 26.19
C LEU A 203 -1.46 7.39 26.86
N GLU A 204 -1.98 7.98 27.93
CA GLU A 204 -3.10 7.42 28.70
C GLU A 204 -4.35 7.21 27.84
N GLU A 205 -4.58 8.10 26.89
CA GLU A 205 -5.70 8.03 25.95
C GLU A 205 -5.67 6.77 25.08
N TYR A 206 -4.50 6.16 24.84
CA TYR A 206 -4.32 4.93 24.06
C TYR A 206 -4.08 3.67 24.92
N ALA A 207 -4.16 3.76 26.24
CA ALA A 207 -3.87 2.65 27.16
C ALA A 207 -4.73 1.39 26.91
N GLY A 208 -5.93 1.56 26.34
CA GLY A 208 -6.82 0.46 25.97
C GLY A 208 -6.72 0.00 24.51
N HIS A 209 -5.92 0.67 23.69
CA HIS A 209 -5.82 0.37 22.27
C HIS A 209 -4.95 -0.84 21.98
N ARG A 210 -5.27 -1.52 20.90
CA ARG A 210 -4.40 -2.53 20.29
C ARG A 210 -3.45 -1.85 19.34
N ILE A 211 -2.15 -2.01 19.61
CA ILE A 211 -1.10 -1.37 18.81
C ILE A 211 -0.78 -2.25 17.59
N VAL A 212 -0.80 -1.64 16.41
CA VAL A 212 -0.33 -2.23 15.15
C VAL A 212 0.82 -1.40 14.62
N LEU A 213 1.99 -2.03 14.48
CA LEU A 213 3.18 -1.38 13.93
C LEU A 213 3.27 -1.65 12.44
N ILE A 214 3.52 -0.61 11.66
CA ILE A 214 3.73 -0.68 10.22
C ILE A 214 5.08 -0.05 9.96
N THR A 215 5.97 -0.81 9.36
CA THR A 215 7.28 -0.36 8.90
C THR A 215 7.79 -1.33 7.85
N HIS A 216 8.76 -0.91 7.07
CA HIS A 216 9.45 -1.72 6.07
C HIS A 216 10.90 -1.94 6.52
N ALA A 217 11.41 -3.21 6.37
CA ALA A 217 12.77 -3.59 6.78
C ALA A 217 13.41 -4.59 5.82
#